data_bdd7c4174ab2337b6486594d74467116
#
_entry.id   bdd7c4174ab2337b6486594d74467116
#
_cell.length_a   1.000
_cell.length_b   1.000
_cell.length_c   1.000
_cell.angle_alpha   90.00
_cell.angle_beta   90.00
_cell.angle_gamma   90.00
#
_symmetry.space_group_name_H-M   'P 1'
#
loop_
_entity.id
_entity.type
_entity.pdbx_description
1 polymer ?
#
loop_
_entity_poly.entity_id
_entity_poly.type
_entity_poly.pdbx_seq_one_letter_code
_entity_poly.pdbx_strand_id
1 'polypeptide(L)'
;MIKPLSRRAFLTRSSIVTLAFTGLHRFVETPALAASVEDLDKALQSDFYGTIDLPPGFRYVLCSETGDRMDDGLFVPGKHDGMGAFAGPSGRTILVRNHELSSETTEAGPFGTKRTLLRKVPREKMFDAGKGKKPANGGTTTLVFNTKEQKLERHFLSLAGTVRNCAGGVTPWGTWVTCEEDTSRPNDGGQTPDDPMEQDHGWNFEVAPTEKPALADPVPLKAMGRFRHEAIAVDPRSGAVYQTEDRGDGLFFRFLPDQPGQLAKGGRLQALKLRDQPRADTRNWYATNLTVGQKLAVEWVDITNVESPDDDLRYQGCFERGAARFARGEGCWYGHDSVFFACTNGGAKKKGQIFRYTPSTAEAAAGEARQPGTLELYIEPNDGKLIENADNLTIAPWGDLIVCEDGTNPQYLVGITPEGKIYKLAKTNLGELAGAVFSPDGSTLFVNIQTPGVTVAITGPWHTLRAQAV
;
A
#
# COMPACT_ATOMS: atom_id res chain seq x y z
N MET A 1 -22.74 6.71 -15.91
CA MET A 1 -23.54 6.59 -14.68
C MET A 1 -23.49 5.15 -14.20
N ILE A 2 -22.66 4.87 -13.20
CA ILE A 2 -22.57 3.55 -12.56
C ILE A 2 -23.75 3.44 -11.59
N LYS A 3 -24.61 2.45 -11.77
CA LYS A 3 -25.75 2.22 -10.88
C LYS A 3 -25.23 1.86 -9.47
N PRO A 4 -25.79 2.43 -8.39
CA PRO A 4 -25.39 2.07 -7.03
C PRO A 4 -25.65 0.57 -6.77
N LEU A 5 -24.66 -0.10 -6.19
CA LEU A 5 -24.76 -1.50 -5.82
C LEU A 5 -25.72 -1.65 -4.62
N SER A 6 -26.70 -2.56 -4.70
CA SER A 6 -27.54 -2.87 -3.55
C SER A 6 -26.72 -3.62 -2.48
N ARG A 7 -27.13 -3.56 -1.20
CA ARG A 7 -26.50 -4.32 -0.08
C ARG A 7 -26.30 -5.79 -0.43
N ARG A 8 -27.23 -6.39 -1.15
CA ARG A 8 -27.17 -7.80 -1.58
C ARG A 8 -26.10 -8.04 -2.65
N ALA A 9 -25.92 -7.10 -3.60
CA ALA A 9 -24.87 -7.17 -4.62
C ALA A 9 -23.48 -6.91 -4.02
N PHE A 10 -23.37 -6.08 -2.98
CA PHE A 10 -22.16 -5.85 -2.20
C PHE A 10 -21.73 -7.13 -1.49
N LEU A 11 -22.63 -7.78 -0.75
CA LEU A 11 -22.37 -9.05 -0.05
C LEU A 11 -22.03 -10.21 -1.01
N THR A 12 -22.68 -10.29 -2.18
CA THR A 12 -22.39 -11.33 -3.17
C THR A 12 -21.01 -11.17 -3.82
N ARG A 13 -20.57 -9.93 -4.06
CA ARG A 13 -19.22 -9.66 -4.59
C ARG A 13 -18.13 -9.84 -3.54
N SER A 14 -18.40 -9.46 -2.30
CA SER A 14 -17.50 -9.74 -1.16
C SER A 14 -17.33 -11.25 -0.93
N SER A 15 -18.40 -12.05 -1.12
CA SER A 15 -18.35 -13.51 -1.00
C SER A 15 -17.49 -14.17 -2.08
N ILE A 16 -17.39 -13.59 -3.28
CA ILE A 16 -16.53 -14.12 -4.35
C ILE A 16 -15.04 -13.91 -4.01
N VAL A 17 -14.69 -12.79 -3.39
CA VAL A 17 -13.33 -12.55 -2.90
C VAL A 17 -13.00 -13.47 -1.72
N THR A 18 -13.93 -13.71 -0.81
CA THR A 18 -13.77 -14.61 0.35
C THR A 18 -13.70 -16.09 -0.07
N LEU A 19 -14.45 -16.52 -1.11
CA LEU A 19 -14.44 -17.90 -1.59
C LEU A 19 -13.13 -18.31 -2.28
N ALA A 20 -12.36 -17.38 -2.81
CA ALA A 20 -11.01 -17.66 -3.32
C ALA A 20 -10.03 -18.06 -2.19
N PHE A 21 -10.31 -17.68 -0.94
CA PHE A 21 -9.45 -17.94 0.22
C PHE A 21 -9.82 -19.19 1.04
N THR A 22 -11.00 -19.78 0.88
CA THR A 22 -11.43 -20.93 1.70
C THR A 22 -11.03 -22.30 1.14
N GLY A 23 -10.42 -22.36 -0.03
CA GLY A 23 -10.13 -23.61 -0.76
C GLY A 23 -8.86 -24.37 -0.39
N LEU A 24 -7.93 -23.80 0.40
CA LEU A 24 -6.58 -24.37 0.58
C LEU A 24 -6.22 -24.84 1.99
N HIS A 25 -7.16 -25.15 2.86
CA HIS A 25 -6.88 -25.61 4.23
C HIS A 25 -6.45 -27.09 4.35
N ARG A 26 -5.79 -27.68 3.34
CA ARG A 26 -5.21 -29.03 3.48
C ARG A 26 -3.85 -29.13 2.78
N PHE A 27 -2.78 -28.74 3.46
CA PHE A 27 -1.46 -29.29 3.17
C PHE A 27 -0.75 -29.69 4.46
N VAL A 28 -0.22 -30.90 4.41
CA VAL A 28 0.38 -31.71 5.46
C VAL A 28 1.63 -31.04 6.02
N GLU A 29 1.73 -30.97 7.35
CA GLU A 29 2.93 -30.61 8.08
C GLU A 29 4.04 -31.62 7.85
N THR A 30 5.14 -31.19 7.25
CA THR A 30 6.45 -31.84 7.42
C THR A 30 7.23 -31.03 8.47
N PRO A 31 7.82 -31.66 9.49
CA PRO A 31 8.62 -30.94 10.46
C PRO A 31 9.89 -30.41 9.76
N ALA A 32 9.95 -29.11 9.53
CA ALA A 32 11.16 -28.44 9.07
C ALA A 32 12.14 -28.31 10.24
N LEU A 33 13.42 -28.66 10.01
CA LEU A 33 14.50 -28.19 10.89
C LEU A 33 14.43 -26.66 10.90
N ALA A 34 14.34 -26.07 12.09
CA ALA A 34 14.37 -24.62 12.24
C ALA A 34 15.72 -24.10 11.70
N ALA A 35 15.68 -23.35 10.61
CA ALA A 35 16.85 -22.66 10.09
C ALA A 35 17.29 -21.57 11.08
N SER A 36 18.58 -21.27 11.17
CA SER A 36 19.06 -20.13 11.94
C SER A 36 18.87 -18.84 11.13
N VAL A 37 18.85 -17.68 11.80
CA VAL A 37 18.80 -16.36 11.14
C VAL A 37 19.91 -16.19 10.09
N GLU A 38 21.09 -16.81 10.34
CA GLU A 38 22.25 -16.79 9.43
C GLU A 38 22.06 -17.62 8.16
N ASP A 39 21.07 -18.52 8.14
CA ASP A 39 20.79 -19.38 6.99
C ASP A 39 19.72 -18.79 6.04
N LEU A 40 19.04 -17.69 6.43
CA LEU A 40 17.96 -17.11 5.63
C LEU A 40 18.43 -16.68 4.23
N ASP A 41 19.62 -16.09 4.11
CA ASP A 41 20.18 -15.68 2.82
C ASP A 41 20.66 -16.85 1.95
N LYS A 42 21.08 -17.94 2.58
CA LYS A 42 21.59 -19.13 1.86
C LYS A 42 20.51 -19.84 1.04
N ALA A 43 19.24 -19.57 1.36
CA ALA A 43 18.10 -20.09 0.62
C ALA A 43 17.91 -19.43 -0.75
N LEU A 44 18.52 -18.27 -1.00
CA LEU A 44 18.36 -17.50 -2.23
C LEU A 44 19.51 -17.82 -3.21
N GLN A 45 19.16 -18.01 -4.47
CA GLN A 45 20.10 -18.21 -5.58
C GLN A 45 20.34 -16.87 -6.28
N SER A 46 21.61 -16.51 -6.45
CA SER A 46 22.01 -15.28 -7.14
C SER A 46 21.50 -15.27 -8.58
N ASP A 47 20.86 -14.17 -8.93
CA ASP A 47 20.40 -13.91 -10.30
C ASP A 47 21.57 -13.53 -11.20
N PHE A 48 21.65 -14.16 -12.37
CA PHE A 48 22.69 -13.88 -13.37
C PHE A 48 22.66 -12.42 -13.86
N TYR A 49 21.47 -11.84 -13.97
CA TYR A 49 21.28 -10.46 -14.43
C TYR A 49 21.35 -9.43 -13.29
N GLY A 50 21.42 -9.87 -12.05
CA GLY A 50 21.52 -9.01 -10.87
C GLY A 50 20.25 -8.22 -10.55
N THR A 51 19.11 -8.67 -11.04
CA THR A 51 17.84 -7.99 -10.79
C THR A 51 17.25 -8.38 -9.44
N ILE A 52 17.03 -9.69 -9.23
CA ILE A 52 16.43 -10.21 -7.99
C ILE A 52 16.81 -11.67 -7.76
N ASP A 53 17.41 -11.95 -6.61
CA ASP A 53 17.75 -13.30 -6.17
C ASP A 53 16.47 -13.98 -5.63
N LEU A 54 16.25 -15.24 -6.00
CA LEU A 54 15.05 -16.01 -5.67
C LEU A 54 15.40 -17.40 -5.11
N PRO A 55 14.49 -18.06 -4.36
CA PRO A 55 14.70 -19.44 -3.93
C PRO A 55 14.76 -20.41 -5.11
N PRO A 56 15.34 -21.61 -4.93
CA PRO A 56 15.37 -22.65 -5.95
C PRO A 56 13.99 -22.98 -6.52
N GLY A 57 13.89 -23.06 -7.85
CA GLY A 57 12.65 -23.36 -8.55
C GLY A 57 11.76 -22.15 -8.83
N PHE A 58 12.08 -20.97 -8.27
CA PHE A 58 11.41 -19.72 -8.60
C PHE A 58 12.07 -19.06 -9.83
N ARG A 59 11.30 -18.28 -10.55
CA ARG A 59 11.74 -17.48 -11.70
C ARG A 59 10.93 -16.20 -11.79
N TYR A 60 11.47 -15.21 -12.49
CA TYR A 60 10.74 -13.95 -12.77
C TYR A 60 10.79 -13.62 -14.27
N VAL A 61 9.88 -12.73 -14.66
CA VAL A 61 9.91 -12.00 -15.93
C VAL A 61 9.84 -10.50 -15.65
N LEU A 62 10.57 -9.71 -16.44
CA LEU A 62 10.46 -8.25 -16.45
C LEU A 62 9.15 -7.86 -17.13
N CYS A 63 8.32 -7.07 -16.43
CA CYS A 63 7.01 -6.63 -16.95
C CYS A 63 7.08 -5.23 -17.55
N SER A 64 7.81 -4.30 -16.91
CA SER A 64 7.79 -2.89 -17.28
C SER A 64 8.98 -2.18 -16.66
N GLU A 65 9.61 -1.27 -17.40
CA GLU A 65 10.72 -0.44 -16.95
C GLU A 65 10.43 1.04 -17.17
N THR A 66 11.01 1.89 -16.30
CA THR A 66 10.99 3.34 -16.46
C THR A 66 11.52 3.75 -17.83
N GLY A 67 10.75 4.57 -18.54
CA GLY A 67 11.12 5.07 -19.87
C GLY A 67 10.65 4.21 -21.04
N ASP A 68 10.08 3.04 -20.77
CA ASP A 68 9.41 2.25 -21.81
C ASP A 68 8.28 3.03 -22.46
N ARG A 69 8.03 2.76 -23.74
CA ARG A 69 6.93 3.39 -24.48
C ARG A 69 5.64 2.63 -24.21
N MET A 70 4.67 3.30 -23.62
CA MET A 70 3.35 2.73 -23.38
C MET A 70 2.42 2.80 -24.60
N ASP A 71 1.30 2.04 -24.56
CA ASP A 71 0.32 1.94 -25.66
C ASP A 71 -0.44 3.24 -25.93
N ASP A 72 -0.55 4.14 -24.95
CA ASP A 72 -1.07 5.50 -25.10
C ASP A 72 -0.04 6.46 -25.72
N GLY A 73 1.19 5.98 -25.92
CA GLY A 73 2.32 6.71 -26.46
C GLY A 73 2.93 7.71 -25.48
N LEU A 74 2.71 7.55 -24.19
CA LEU A 74 3.46 8.17 -23.11
C LEU A 74 4.66 7.29 -22.70
N PHE A 75 5.46 7.72 -21.75
CA PHE A 75 6.52 6.90 -21.18
C PHE A 75 6.08 6.32 -19.82
N VAL A 76 6.58 5.15 -19.48
CA VAL A 76 6.48 4.60 -18.12
C VAL A 76 7.19 5.55 -17.17
N PRO A 77 6.51 6.12 -16.18
CA PRO A 77 7.14 6.97 -15.20
C PRO A 77 8.05 6.16 -14.26
N GLY A 78 8.99 6.81 -13.60
CA GLY A 78 9.86 6.20 -12.60
C GLY A 78 9.17 5.94 -11.26
N LYS A 79 10.00 5.56 -10.28
CA LYS A 79 9.56 5.37 -8.90
C LYS A 79 8.31 4.49 -8.82
N HIS A 80 8.43 3.25 -9.32
CA HIS A 80 7.36 2.25 -9.24
C HIS A 80 7.12 1.89 -7.78
N ASP A 81 5.88 2.03 -7.31
CA ASP A 81 5.53 1.88 -5.91
C ASP A 81 4.31 0.97 -5.71
N GLY A 82 3.47 1.23 -4.72
CA GLY A 82 2.30 0.42 -4.40
C GLY A 82 1.47 0.03 -5.61
N MET A 83 0.94 -1.18 -5.62
CA MET A 83 0.04 -1.61 -6.69
C MET A 83 -1.04 -2.59 -6.22
N GLY A 84 -2.17 -2.54 -6.95
CA GLY A 84 -3.27 -3.49 -6.79
C GLY A 84 -3.40 -4.41 -7.99
N ALA A 85 -3.82 -5.65 -7.76
CA ALA A 85 -4.05 -6.66 -8.77
C ALA A 85 -5.54 -7.03 -8.84
N PHE A 86 -6.10 -7.03 -10.04
CA PHE A 86 -7.51 -7.26 -10.29
C PHE A 86 -7.71 -8.33 -11.37
N ALA A 87 -8.79 -9.11 -11.25
CA ALA A 87 -9.15 -10.10 -12.25
C ALA A 87 -9.62 -9.42 -13.55
N GLY A 88 -8.91 -9.66 -14.63
CA GLY A 88 -9.30 -9.29 -15.97
C GLY A 88 -9.97 -10.45 -16.72
N PRO A 89 -10.60 -10.17 -17.89
CA PRO A 89 -11.15 -11.20 -18.74
C PRO A 89 -10.10 -12.21 -19.22
N SER A 90 -10.53 -13.44 -19.48
CA SER A 90 -9.68 -14.52 -20.05
C SER A 90 -8.42 -14.85 -19.23
N GLY A 91 -8.48 -14.71 -17.89
CA GLY A 91 -7.36 -15.05 -17.01
C GLY A 91 -6.23 -14.02 -16.98
N ARG A 92 -6.50 -12.78 -17.44
CA ARG A 92 -5.56 -11.67 -17.27
C ARG A 92 -5.57 -11.15 -15.85
N THR A 93 -4.44 -10.61 -15.44
CA THR A 93 -4.31 -9.75 -14.26
C THR A 93 -4.19 -8.31 -14.72
N ILE A 94 -5.04 -7.43 -14.19
CA ILE A 94 -4.94 -5.99 -14.38
C ILE A 94 -4.26 -5.41 -13.15
N LEU A 95 -3.07 -4.82 -13.32
CA LEU A 95 -2.39 -4.11 -12.25
C LEU A 95 -2.67 -2.61 -12.37
N VAL A 96 -2.91 -1.94 -11.25
CA VAL A 96 -2.85 -0.48 -11.15
C VAL A 96 -1.67 -0.16 -10.24
N ARG A 97 -0.66 0.50 -10.79
CA ARG A 97 0.64 0.74 -10.15
C ARG A 97 0.88 2.23 -9.96
N ASN A 98 1.29 2.60 -8.78
CA ASN A 98 1.66 3.96 -8.38
C ASN A 98 3.05 4.37 -8.89
N HIS A 99 3.26 5.68 -8.94
CA HIS A 99 4.53 6.32 -9.24
C HIS A 99 4.81 7.42 -8.21
N GLU A 100 5.72 7.17 -7.30
CA GLU A 100 6.09 8.08 -6.19
C GLU A 100 7.02 9.22 -6.68
N LEU A 101 6.51 10.03 -7.60
CA LEU A 101 7.24 11.13 -8.19
C LEU A 101 6.87 12.48 -7.54
N SER A 102 7.86 13.22 -7.07
CA SER A 102 7.67 14.59 -6.60
C SER A 102 7.42 15.55 -7.76
N SER A 103 6.86 16.72 -7.45
CA SER A 103 6.63 17.79 -8.44
C SER A 103 7.92 18.28 -9.11
N GLU A 104 9.07 18.08 -8.48
CA GLU A 104 10.37 18.53 -8.98
C GLU A 104 11.03 17.54 -9.95
N THR A 105 10.67 16.25 -9.88
CA THR A 105 11.24 15.21 -10.72
C THR A 105 10.74 15.35 -12.16
N THR A 106 11.62 15.63 -13.10
CA THR A 106 11.27 15.84 -14.51
C THR A 106 11.73 14.72 -15.44
N GLU A 107 12.74 13.96 -15.01
CA GLU A 107 13.43 13.00 -15.88
C GLU A 107 12.65 11.70 -16.04
N ALA A 108 11.94 11.31 -15.01
CA ALA A 108 11.21 10.04 -14.95
C ALA A 108 9.69 10.18 -15.10
N GLY A 109 9.18 11.33 -15.56
CA GLY A 109 7.73 11.56 -15.71
C GLY A 109 7.18 11.00 -17.03
N PRO A 110 5.84 10.85 -17.16
CA PRO A 110 5.20 10.23 -18.32
C PRO A 110 5.33 11.05 -19.59
N PHE A 111 5.66 12.33 -19.50
CA PHE A 111 5.67 13.27 -20.60
C PHE A 111 7.03 13.41 -21.29
N GLY A 112 8.05 12.71 -20.80
CA GLY A 112 9.44 12.80 -21.23
C GLY A 112 10.16 14.05 -20.67
N THR A 113 11.49 14.05 -20.72
CA THR A 113 12.36 15.08 -20.09
C THR A 113 12.03 16.51 -20.52
N LYS A 114 11.64 16.73 -21.76
CA LYS A 114 11.21 18.03 -22.29
C LYS A 114 9.71 18.25 -22.27
N ARG A 115 8.96 17.35 -21.65
CA ARG A 115 7.48 17.36 -21.58
C ARG A 115 6.78 17.51 -22.94
N THR A 116 7.41 17.06 -24.02
CA THR A 116 6.86 17.18 -25.39
C THR A 116 5.57 16.41 -25.58
N LEU A 117 5.29 15.43 -24.70
CA LEU A 117 4.09 14.60 -24.73
C LEU A 117 2.96 15.15 -23.84
N LEU A 118 3.16 16.24 -23.10
CA LEU A 118 2.18 16.81 -22.18
C LEU A 118 0.81 17.04 -22.85
N ARG A 119 0.80 17.50 -24.10
CA ARG A 119 -0.43 17.74 -24.89
C ARG A 119 -1.28 16.49 -25.17
N LYS A 120 -0.75 15.28 -24.90
CA LYS A 120 -1.52 14.03 -25.05
C LYS A 120 -2.51 13.79 -23.91
N VAL A 121 -2.31 14.44 -22.77
CA VAL A 121 -3.20 14.36 -21.62
C VAL A 121 -3.97 15.69 -21.51
N PRO A 122 -5.31 15.65 -21.57
CA PRO A 122 -6.14 16.83 -21.38
C PRO A 122 -5.92 17.42 -19.99
N ARG A 123 -5.93 18.76 -19.88
CA ARG A 123 -5.70 19.46 -18.61
C ARG A 123 -6.68 19.03 -17.53
N GLU A 124 -7.92 18.87 -17.86
CA GLU A 124 -9.02 18.44 -16.99
C GLU A 124 -8.88 17.00 -16.47
N LYS A 125 -7.94 16.22 -17.03
CA LYS A 125 -7.59 14.87 -16.60
C LYS A 125 -6.31 14.84 -15.75
N MET A 126 -5.79 15.99 -15.39
CA MET A 126 -4.67 16.14 -14.44
C MET A 126 -5.17 16.82 -13.18
N PHE A 127 -4.84 16.29 -11.99
CA PHE A 127 -5.21 16.95 -10.73
C PHE A 127 -4.51 18.29 -10.60
N ASP A 128 -3.17 18.28 -10.72
CA ASP A 128 -2.37 19.51 -10.81
C ASP A 128 -1.67 19.57 -12.17
N ALA A 129 -2.15 20.46 -13.03
CA ALA A 129 -1.62 20.65 -14.37
C ALA A 129 -0.42 21.61 -14.42
N GLY A 130 0.02 22.15 -13.28
CA GLY A 130 1.21 22.99 -13.17
C GLY A 130 1.18 24.20 -14.07
N LYS A 131 0.04 24.92 -14.09
CA LYS A 131 -0.23 26.06 -14.99
C LYS A 131 -0.06 25.73 -16.48
N GLY A 132 -0.23 24.44 -16.84
CA GLY A 132 -0.06 23.92 -18.19
C GLY A 132 1.39 23.87 -18.67
N LYS A 133 2.37 24.00 -17.78
CA LYS A 133 3.81 24.02 -18.09
C LYS A 133 4.56 22.91 -17.38
N LYS A 134 4.32 22.75 -16.07
CA LYS A 134 5.04 21.81 -15.20
C LYS A 134 4.04 21.06 -14.32
N PRO A 135 3.27 20.09 -14.87
CA PRO A 135 2.32 19.31 -14.09
C PRO A 135 3.06 18.50 -13.02
N ALA A 136 2.35 18.15 -11.97
CA ALA A 136 2.82 17.14 -11.04
C ALA A 136 3.04 15.80 -11.77
N ASN A 137 4.11 15.07 -11.43
CA ASN A 137 4.58 13.91 -12.20
C ASN A 137 4.08 12.58 -11.64
N GLY A 138 3.48 12.56 -10.43
CA GLY A 138 2.88 11.39 -9.84
C GLY A 138 1.61 10.95 -10.56
N GLY A 139 1.10 9.83 -10.15
CA GLY A 139 -0.08 9.21 -10.74
C GLY A 139 -0.01 7.70 -10.73
N THR A 140 -0.81 7.07 -11.59
CA THR A 140 -0.82 5.62 -11.74
C THR A 140 -0.70 5.19 -13.19
N THR A 141 -0.13 4.00 -13.40
CA THR A 141 -0.20 3.27 -14.68
C THR A 141 -0.99 1.99 -14.50
N THR A 142 -1.74 1.60 -15.54
CA THR A 142 -2.40 0.31 -15.59
C THR A 142 -1.62 -0.62 -16.50
N LEU A 143 -1.38 -1.85 -16.04
CA LEU A 143 -0.72 -2.92 -16.80
C LEU A 143 -1.71 -4.08 -16.99
N VAL A 144 -1.88 -4.53 -18.22
CA VAL A 144 -2.69 -5.71 -18.55
C VAL A 144 -1.72 -6.86 -18.81
N PHE A 145 -1.68 -7.80 -17.88
CA PHE A 145 -0.74 -8.90 -17.88
C PHE A 145 -1.46 -10.25 -18.13
N ASN A 146 -0.98 -11.00 -19.10
CA ASN A 146 -1.43 -12.37 -19.34
C ASN A 146 -0.75 -13.31 -18.36
N THR A 147 -1.49 -13.68 -17.31
CA THR A 147 -0.94 -14.46 -16.19
C THR A 147 -0.49 -15.86 -16.63
N LYS A 148 -1.20 -16.48 -17.58
CA LYS A 148 -0.86 -17.80 -18.10
C LYS A 148 0.42 -17.79 -18.95
N GLU A 149 0.55 -16.78 -19.83
CA GLU A 149 1.68 -16.64 -20.74
C GLU A 149 2.87 -15.91 -20.10
N GLN A 150 2.68 -15.37 -18.89
CA GLN A 150 3.67 -14.56 -18.18
C GLN A 150 4.19 -13.41 -19.04
N LYS A 151 3.26 -12.62 -19.59
CA LYS A 151 3.58 -11.57 -20.55
C LYS A 151 2.73 -10.32 -20.35
N LEU A 152 3.37 -9.15 -20.35
CA LEU A 152 2.68 -7.87 -20.46
C LEU A 152 2.08 -7.75 -21.88
N GLU A 153 0.77 -7.50 -21.96
CA GLU A 153 0.06 -7.30 -23.22
C GLU A 153 -0.18 -5.81 -23.51
N ARG A 154 -0.33 -5.00 -22.48
CA ARG A 154 -0.60 -3.56 -22.60
C ARG A 154 -0.25 -2.81 -21.33
N HIS A 155 0.17 -1.55 -21.47
CA HIS A 155 0.29 -0.62 -20.35
C HIS A 155 0.00 0.83 -20.80
N PHE A 156 -0.55 1.63 -19.89
CA PHE A 156 -0.94 3.01 -20.16
C PHE A 156 -1.10 3.81 -18.85
N LEU A 157 -1.06 5.14 -18.95
CA LEU A 157 -1.32 6.05 -17.83
C LEU A 157 -2.80 5.99 -17.43
N SER A 158 -3.09 5.86 -16.14
CA SER A 158 -4.46 5.73 -15.62
C SER A 158 -4.89 6.84 -14.65
N LEU A 159 -3.94 7.56 -14.03
CA LEU A 159 -4.16 8.79 -13.26
C LEU A 159 -2.97 9.73 -13.50
N ALA A 160 -3.20 11.04 -13.53
CA ALA A 160 -2.16 12.04 -13.79
C ALA A 160 -2.29 13.28 -12.90
N GLY A 161 -1.15 13.93 -12.65
CA GLY A 161 -1.12 15.25 -11.99
C GLY A 161 -1.22 15.16 -10.47
N THR A 162 -0.94 14.04 -9.86
CA THR A 162 -0.80 13.87 -8.41
C THR A 162 0.67 13.89 -8.00
N VAL A 163 0.96 13.87 -6.68
CA VAL A 163 2.33 13.95 -6.15
C VAL A 163 2.58 12.78 -5.22
N ARG A 164 3.77 12.16 -5.36
CA ARG A 164 4.24 11.11 -4.45
C ARG A 164 3.19 10.05 -4.15
N ASN A 165 2.64 9.42 -5.19
CA ASN A 165 1.78 8.28 -5.02
C ASN A 165 2.60 7.08 -4.54
N CYS A 166 2.65 6.86 -3.23
CA CYS A 166 3.40 5.77 -2.59
C CYS A 166 2.63 4.47 -2.67
N ALA A 167 1.90 4.13 -1.62
CA ALA A 167 1.07 2.95 -1.61
C ALA A 167 -0.42 3.28 -1.82
N GLY A 168 -1.28 2.46 -1.28
CA GLY A 168 -2.73 2.56 -1.44
C GLY A 168 -3.42 1.28 -1.00
N GLY A 169 -4.57 0.96 -1.60
CA GLY A 169 -5.25 -0.31 -1.30
C GLY A 169 -6.32 -0.70 -2.28
N VAL A 170 -6.53 -2.00 -2.37
CA VAL A 170 -7.63 -2.58 -3.14
C VAL A 170 -8.94 -2.45 -2.38
N THR A 171 -10.01 -2.12 -3.09
CA THR A 171 -11.34 -2.02 -2.50
C THR A 171 -12.18 -3.27 -2.75
N PRO A 172 -13.10 -3.64 -1.85
CA PRO A 172 -14.00 -4.76 -2.08
C PRO A 172 -14.96 -4.58 -3.28
N TRP A 173 -15.10 -3.38 -3.78
CA TRP A 173 -15.89 -3.08 -4.99
C TRP A 173 -15.05 -3.02 -6.28
N GLY A 174 -13.76 -3.37 -6.18
CA GLY A 174 -12.89 -3.64 -7.32
C GLY A 174 -12.22 -2.42 -7.92
N THR A 175 -11.83 -1.45 -7.10
CA THR A 175 -11.01 -0.30 -7.49
C THR A 175 -9.71 -0.26 -6.69
N TRP A 176 -8.74 0.52 -7.15
CA TRP A 176 -7.54 0.92 -6.45
C TRP A 176 -7.71 2.32 -5.86
N VAL A 177 -7.41 2.50 -4.60
CA VAL A 177 -7.24 3.82 -4.00
C VAL A 177 -5.76 4.09 -3.87
N THR A 178 -5.27 5.12 -4.54
CA THR A 178 -3.88 5.59 -4.48
C THR A 178 -3.76 6.74 -3.51
N CYS A 179 -2.63 6.83 -2.82
CA CYS A 179 -2.36 7.75 -1.72
C CYS A 179 -1.28 8.75 -2.10
N GLU A 180 -1.50 10.05 -1.86
CA GLU A 180 -0.43 11.06 -1.92
C GLU A 180 0.28 11.16 -0.57
N GLU A 181 1.57 10.83 -0.54
CA GLU A 181 2.45 11.02 0.62
C GLU A 181 3.08 12.43 0.59
N ASP A 182 2.31 13.43 0.31
CA ASP A 182 2.76 14.82 0.19
C ASP A 182 1.66 15.76 0.66
N THR A 183 2.01 16.81 1.39
CA THR A 183 1.07 17.83 1.86
C THR A 183 1.46 19.23 1.36
N SER A 184 2.20 19.29 0.24
CA SER A 184 2.55 20.56 -0.39
C SER A 184 1.29 21.31 -0.89
N ARG A 185 1.44 22.62 -1.02
CA ARG A 185 0.40 23.51 -1.50
C ARG A 185 1.00 24.68 -2.29
N PRO A 186 0.22 25.37 -3.12
CA PRO A 186 0.69 26.55 -3.83
C PRO A 186 1.29 27.60 -2.88
N ASN A 187 2.45 28.13 -3.26
CA ASN A 187 3.19 29.16 -2.51
C ASN A 187 3.68 28.74 -1.12
N ASP A 188 3.78 27.44 -0.83
CA ASP A 188 4.30 26.94 0.43
C ASP A 188 5.82 27.25 0.55
N GLY A 189 6.25 27.67 1.76
CA GLY A 189 7.66 27.98 2.01
C GLY A 189 8.21 29.25 1.37
N GLY A 190 7.37 30.18 0.93
CA GLY A 190 7.80 31.43 0.31
C GLY A 190 8.31 31.24 -1.11
N GLN A 191 7.76 30.30 -1.82
CA GLN A 191 8.09 29.98 -3.21
C GLN A 191 7.95 31.22 -4.12
N THR A 192 8.74 31.22 -5.17
CA THR A 192 8.79 32.31 -6.14
C THR A 192 7.45 32.49 -6.89
N PRO A 193 7.19 33.67 -7.49
CA PRO A 193 6.03 33.89 -8.35
C PRO A 193 5.86 32.84 -9.49
N ASP A 194 6.89 32.04 -9.73
CA ASP A 194 6.95 31.00 -10.77
C ASP A 194 6.59 29.60 -10.26
N ASP A 195 6.10 29.44 -9.00
CA ASP A 195 5.60 28.15 -8.51
C ASP A 195 4.53 27.61 -9.45
N PRO A 196 4.75 26.43 -10.06
CA PRO A 196 3.80 25.85 -11.00
C PRO A 196 2.59 25.24 -10.34
N MET A 197 2.63 24.92 -9.04
CA MET A 197 1.55 24.22 -8.32
C MET A 197 0.26 25.02 -8.31
N GLU A 198 -0.86 24.33 -8.55
CA GLU A 198 -2.21 24.92 -8.64
C GLU A 198 -3.15 24.37 -7.57
N GLN A 199 -2.84 23.24 -6.95
CA GLN A 199 -3.70 22.53 -6.00
C GLN A 199 -2.99 22.24 -4.69
N ASP A 200 -3.77 22.14 -3.60
CA ASP A 200 -3.30 21.53 -2.36
C ASP A 200 -3.24 20.02 -2.55
N HIS A 201 -2.14 19.38 -2.14
CA HIS A 201 -1.91 17.95 -2.17
C HIS A 201 -2.11 17.30 -0.79
N GLY A 202 -2.05 15.97 -0.74
CA GLY A 202 -2.28 15.18 0.48
C GLY A 202 -3.63 14.49 0.47
N TRP A 203 -4.02 13.97 -0.68
CA TRP A 203 -5.33 13.34 -0.90
C TRP A 203 -5.19 11.90 -1.41
N ASN A 204 -6.26 11.16 -1.23
CA ASN A 204 -6.46 9.88 -1.90
C ASN A 204 -7.26 10.06 -3.19
N PHE A 205 -7.02 9.17 -4.16
CA PHE A 205 -7.76 9.13 -5.42
C PHE A 205 -8.17 7.71 -5.76
N GLU A 206 -9.34 7.53 -6.35
CA GLU A 206 -9.87 6.22 -6.71
C GLU A 206 -9.71 5.96 -8.22
N VAL A 207 -9.10 4.83 -8.58
CA VAL A 207 -8.81 4.43 -9.96
C VAL A 207 -9.45 3.06 -10.25
N ALA A 208 -10.30 3.03 -11.27
CA ALA A 208 -10.89 1.77 -11.74
C ALA A 208 -9.90 1.01 -12.64
N PRO A 209 -9.67 -0.30 -12.41
CA PRO A 209 -8.87 -1.12 -13.30
C PRO A 209 -9.60 -1.31 -14.63
N THR A 210 -8.89 -1.11 -15.75
CA THR A 210 -9.44 -1.28 -17.09
C THR A 210 -8.45 -1.99 -18.00
N GLU A 211 -8.94 -2.69 -19.04
CA GLU A 211 -8.08 -3.28 -20.07
C GLU A 211 -7.77 -2.31 -21.22
N LYS A 212 -8.50 -1.22 -21.33
CA LYS A 212 -8.36 -0.24 -22.39
C LYS A 212 -7.80 1.06 -21.83
N PRO A 213 -6.91 1.74 -22.58
CA PRO A 213 -6.40 3.04 -22.15
C PRO A 213 -7.53 3.99 -21.76
N ALA A 214 -7.51 4.41 -20.51
CA ALA A 214 -8.46 5.36 -19.94
C ALA A 214 -7.83 6.08 -18.74
N LEU A 215 -7.94 7.40 -18.71
CA LEU A 215 -7.56 8.22 -17.56
C LEU A 215 -8.76 8.38 -16.62
N ALA A 216 -8.54 8.12 -15.36
CA ALA A 216 -9.50 8.42 -14.31
C ALA A 216 -9.76 9.94 -14.24
N ASP A 217 -10.94 10.32 -13.78
CA ASP A 217 -11.18 11.68 -13.33
C ASP A 217 -10.44 11.88 -12.00
N PRO A 218 -9.57 12.90 -11.88
CA PRO A 218 -8.73 13.08 -10.73
C PRO A 218 -9.53 13.75 -9.58
N VAL A 219 -10.46 13.01 -8.99
CA VAL A 219 -11.35 13.50 -7.92
C VAL A 219 -10.70 13.22 -6.57
N PRO A 220 -10.23 14.24 -5.81
CA PRO A 220 -9.65 14.05 -4.51
C PRO A 220 -10.70 13.60 -3.50
N LEU A 221 -10.40 12.59 -2.70
CA LEU A 221 -11.27 12.06 -1.65
C LEU A 221 -11.11 12.83 -0.34
N LYS A 222 -11.42 14.11 -0.37
CA LYS A 222 -11.10 15.10 0.68
C LYS A 222 -11.62 14.75 2.07
N ALA A 223 -12.79 14.12 2.16
CA ALA A 223 -13.34 13.69 3.45
C ALA A 223 -12.49 12.61 4.16
N MET A 224 -11.57 11.97 3.44
CA MET A 224 -10.63 11.01 4.02
C MET A 224 -9.46 11.69 4.75
N GLY A 225 -9.42 13.01 4.77
CA GLY A 225 -8.41 13.82 5.44
C GLY A 225 -7.30 14.29 4.51
N ARG A 226 -6.61 15.38 4.93
CA ARG A 226 -5.41 15.91 4.28
C ARG A 226 -4.21 15.66 5.18
N PHE A 227 -3.38 14.71 4.82
CA PHE A 227 -2.15 14.34 5.51
C PHE A 227 -1.22 13.57 4.56
N ARG A 228 -0.04 13.16 4.98
CA ARG A 228 0.82 12.26 4.19
C ARG A 228 0.24 10.86 4.21
N HIS A 229 -0.66 10.61 3.27
CA HIS A 229 -1.25 9.30 3.09
C HIS A 229 -0.24 8.30 2.56
N GLU A 230 -0.17 7.14 3.20
CA GLU A 230 0.69 6.07 2.74
C GLU A 230 -0.14 4.93 2.11
N ALA A 231 -0.93 4.25 2.89
CA ALA A 231 -1.73 3.12 2.42
C ALA A 231 -3.14 3.12 2.98
N ILE A 232 -4.01 2.34 2.35
CA ILE A 232 -5.35 2.05 2.87
C ILE A 232 -5.63 0.55 2.90
N ALA A 233 -6.53 0.15 3.81
CA ALA A 233 -7.18 -1.16 3.79
C ALA A 233 -8.68 -1.01 4.06
N VAL A 234 -9.50 -1.80 3.39
CA VAL A 234 -10.97 -1.74 3.57
C VAL A 234 -11.47 -3.02 4.22
N ASP A 235 -12.18 -2.90 5.34
CA ASP A 235 -12.93 -4.03 5.91
C ASP A 235 -14.18 -4.31 5.04
N PRO A 236 -14.26 -5.43 4.34
CA PRO A 236 -15.38 -5.73 3.45
C PRO A 236 -16.71 -5.94 4.19
N ARG A 237 -16.69 -6.14 5.52
CA ARG A 237 -17.89 -6.36 6.34
C ARG A 237 -18.56 -5.05 6.72
N SER A 238 -17.77 -4.07 7.15
CA SER A 238 -18.27 -2.76 7.62
C SER A 238 -18.20 -1.69 6.53
N GLY A 239 -17.31 -1.84 5.55
CA GLY A 239 -16.97 -0.79 4.58
C GLY A 239 -16.06 0.30 5.16
N ALA A 240 -15.58 0.15 6.39
CA ALA A 240 -14.62 1.05 6.99
C ALA A 240 -13.29 1.01 6.24
N VAL A 241 -12.69 2.18 6.00
CA VAL A 241 -11.40 2.35 5.34
C VAL A 241 -10.38 2.76 6.38
N TYR A 242 -9.35 1.95 6.59
CA TYR A 242 -8.24 2.26 7.47
C TYR A 242 -7.10 2.87 6.67
N GLN A 243 -6.37 3.82 7.28
CA GLN A 243 -5.34 4.60 6.60
C GLN A 243 -4.12 4.78 7.49
N THR A 244 -2.95 4.69 6.91
CA THR A 244 -1.66 4.99 7.54
C THR A 244 -1.18 6.38 7.16
N GLU A 245 -0.39 6.99 8.06
CA GLU A 245 0.25 8.29 7.87
C GLU A 245 1.76 8.15 8.05
N ASP A 246 2.56 8.50 7.04
CA ASP A 246 4.02 8.50 7.15
C ASP A 246 4.53 9.78 7.83
N ARG A 247 4.50 9.73 9.14
CA ARG A 247 5.13 10.72 10.03
C ARG A 247 5.72 10.02 11.24
N GLY A 248 6.84 10.51 11.77
CA GLY A 248 7.46 9.96 12.99
C GLY A 248 6.58 10.02 14.24
N ASP A 249 5.48 10.74 14.17
CA ASP A 249 4.40 10.85 15.15
C ASP A 249 3.02 10.67 14.51
N GLY A 250 2.98 9.92 13.39
CA GLY A 250 1.79 9.65 12.59
C GLY A 250 0.69 8.94 13.35
N LEU A 251 -0.53 8.99 12.83
CA LEU A 251 -1.68 8.29 13.38
C LEU A 251 -2.10 7.14 12.49
N PHE A 252 -2.93 6.27 13.04
CA PHE A 252 -3.68 5.29 12.28
C PHE A 252 -5.14 5.73 12.25
N PHE A 253 -5.63 6.03 11.05
CA PHE A 253 -6.96 6.59 10.86
C PHE A 253 -7.97 5.54 10.40
N ARG A 254 -9.25 5.82 10.64
CA ARG A 254 -10.41 5.11 10.08
C ARG A 254 -11.34 6.12 9.43
N PHE A 255 -11.70 5.88 8.18
CA PHE A 255 -12.73 6.63 7.48
C PHE A 255 -14.01 5.78 7.36
N LEU A 256 -15.13 6.33 7.78
CA LEU A 256 -16.45 5.71 7.68
C LEU A 256 -17.22 6.41 6.56
N PRO A 257 -17.31 5.81 5.35
CA PRO A 257 -18.01 6.46 4.24
C PRO A 257 -19.51 6.54 4.50
N ASP A 258 -20.14 7.67 4.16
CA ASP A 258 -21.58 7.83 4.24
C ASP A 258 -22.34 6.81 3.37
N GLN A 259 -21.71 6.40 2.27
CA GLN A 259 -22.20 5.36 1.37
C GLN A 259 -21.07 4.37 1.05
N PRO A 260 -21.11 3.12 1.56
CA PRO A 260 -20.12 2.11 1.22
C PRO A 260 -19.96 1.94 -0.30
N GLY A 261 -18.72 1.92 -0.78
CA GLY A 261 -18.39 1.83 -2.20
C GLY A 261 -18.53 3.14 -2.98
N GLN A 262 -18.73 4.28 -2.31
CA GLN A 262 -18.81 5.60 -2.92
C GLN A 262 -18.03 6.64 -2.09
N LEU A 263 -16.70 6.47 -2.02
CA LEU A 263 -15.83 7.28 -1.15
C LEU A 263 -15.95 8.79 -1.40
N ALA A 264 -16.14 9.19 -2.65
CA ALA A 264 -16.32 10.59 -3.03
C ALA A 264 -17.62 11.24 -2.50
N LYS A 265 -18.51 10.48 -1.87
CA LYS A 265 -19.75 11.01 -1.28
C LYS A 265 -19.57 11.55 0.14
N GLY A 266 -18.36 11.48 0.66
CA GLY A 266 -18.08 11.94 2.01
C GLY A 266 -18.15 10.82 3.06
N GLY A 267 -17.97 11.23 4.29
CA GLY A 267 -17.92 10.34 5.44
C GLY A 267 -17.31 11.00 6.66
N ARG A 268 -16.94 10.21 7.64
CA ARG A 268 -16.38 10.65 8.91
C ARG A 268 -14.99 10.07 9.13
N LEU A 269 -14.00 10.93 9.36
CA LEU A 269 -12.64 10.54 9.69
C LEU A 269 -12.49 10.42 11.21
N GLN A 270 -11.79 9.36 11.64
CA GLN A 270 -11.49 9.06 13.03
C GLN A 270 -10.04 8.61 13.19
N ALA A 271 -9.45 8.81 14.38
CA ALA A 271 -8.12 8.31 14.72
C ALA A 271 -8.20 7.25 15.83
N LEU A 272 -7.31 6.26 15.79
CA LEU A 272 -7.20 5.19 16.77
C LEU A 272 -6.70 5.72 18.11
N LYS A 273 -7.44 5.40 19.17
CA LYS A 273 -7.05 5.64 20.56
C LYS A 273 -7.04 4.33 21.33
N LEU A 274 -6.03 4.09 22.15
CA LEU A 274 -6.06 2.99 23.11
C LEU A 274 -6.95 3.38 24.30
N ARG A 275 -7.93 2.54 24.64
CA ARG A 275 -8.98 2.84 25.63
C ARG A 275 -8.42 3.35 26.94
N ASP A 276 -7.45 2.65 27.51
CA ASP A 276 -6.91 2.93 28.83
C ASP A 276 -5.57 3.70 28.82
N GLN A 277 -5.12 4.11 27.63
CA GLN A 277 -3.83 4.76 27.40
C GLN A 277 -3.98 5.95 26.44
N PRO A 278 -4.59 7.07 26.85
CA PRO A 278 -4.71 8.25 25.99
C PRO A 278 -3.31 8.78 25.64
N ARG A 279 -3.16 9.20 24.37
CA ARG A 279 -1.89 9.67 23.78
C ARG A 279 -0.79 8.60 23.82
N ALA A 280 -1.14 7.33 23.74
CA ALA A 280 -0.17 6.24 23.76
C ALA A 280 0.95 6.47 22.72
N ASP A 281 2.18 6.23 23.15
CA ASP A 281 3.34 6.17 22.27
C ASP A 281 3.64 4.70 21.95
N THR A 282 3.24 4.24 20.77
CA THR A 282 3.39 2.83 20.37
C THR A 282 4.75 2.53 19.77
N ARG A 283 5.59 3.54 19.56
CA ARG A 283 6.81 3.46 18.77
C ARG A 283 7.94 2.64 19.41
N ASN A 284 7.91 2.45 20.73
CA ASN A 284 8.95 1.75 21.50
C ASN A 284 10.37 2.33 21.32
N TRP A 285 10.53 3.60 20.93
CA TRP A 285 11.83 4.19 20.63
C TRP A 285 12.72 4.38 21.85
N TYR A 286 12.14 4.77 22.97
CA TYR A 286 12.85 5.15 24.21
C TYR A 286 12.53 4.26 25.40
N ALA A 287 11.38 3.59 25.34
CA ALA A 287 10.91 2.67 26.35
C ALA A 287 10.01 1.61 25.68
N THR A 288 9.96 0.41 26.24
CA THR A 288 9.04 -0.63 25.79
C THR A 288 7.65 -0.33 26.35
N ASN A 289 6.84 0.40 25.58
CA ASN A 289 5.48 0.76 25.94
C ASN A 289 4.47 -0.34 25.58
N LEU A 290 4.76 -1.10 24.51
CA LEU A 290 4.00 -2.26 24.07
C LEU A 290 4.91 -3.48 23.92
N THR A 291 4.38 -4.66 24.20
CA THR A 291 5.07 -5.93 23.99
C THR A 291 4.40 -6.71 22.87
N VAL A 292 5.20 -7.47 22.10
CA VAL A 292 4.69 -8.35 21.05
C VAL A 292 3.64 -9.32 21.60
N GLY A 293 2.52 -9.46 20.90
CA GLY A 293 1.39 -10.30 21.28
C GLY A 293 0.41 -9.64 22.28
N GLN A 294 0.74 -8.45 22.83
CA GLN A 294 -0.17 -7.72 23.70
C GLN A 294 -1.36 -7.16 22.91
N LYS A 295 -2.57 -7.53 23.32
CA LYS A 295 -3.81 -7.02 22.72
C LYS A 295 -4.41 -5.93 23.59
N LEU A 296 -4.70 -4.78 22.99
CA LEU A 296 -5.21 -3.59 23.65
C LEU A 296 -6.55 -3.17 23.03
N ALA A 297 -7.53 -2.84 23.88
CA ALA A 297 -8.83 -2.37 23.41
C ALA A 297 -8.72 -0.99 22.76
N VAL A 298 -9.39 -0.84 21.61
CA VAL A 298 -9.36 0.38 20.79
C VAL A 298 -10.66 1.17 20.96
N GLU A 299 -10.53 2.48 20.97
CA GLU A 299 -11.57 3.46 20.74
C GLU A 299 -11.22 4.31 19.53
N TRP A 300 -12.22 4.90 18.91
CA TRP A 300 -12.03 5.79 17.78
C TRP A 300 -12.49 7.20 18.15
N VAL A 301 -11.65 8.20 17.88
CA VAL A 301 -11.94 9.59 18.15
C VAL A 301 -12.15 10.37 16.86
N ASP A 302 -13.20 11.17 16.78
CA ASP A 302 -13.53 11.95 15.59
C ASP A 302 -12.47 13.03 15.33
N ILE A 303 -12.08 13.18 14.07
CA ILE A 303 -11.24 14.25 13.55
C ILE A 303 -12.14 15.26 12.83
N THR A 304 -11.95 16.52 13.13
CA THR A 304 -12.66 17.63 12.49
C THR A 304 -11.72 18.47 11.63
N ASN A 305 -12.25 19.37 10.80
CA ASN A 305 -11.43 20.16 9.88
C ASN A 305 -10.45 19.31 9.04
N VAL A 306 -10.98 18.21 8.49
CA VAL A 306 -10.17 17.17 7.82
C VAL A 306 -9.40 17.67 6.58
N GLU A 307 -9.81 18.81 6.00
CA GLU A 307 -9.13 19.49 4.88
C GLU A 307 -8.13 20.54 5.36
N SER A 308 -7.72 20.53 6.65
CA SER A 308 -6.80 21.52 7.19
C SER A 308 -5.58 21.73 6.30
N PRO A 309 -5.23 22.97 5.93
CA PRO A 309 -4.06 23.25 5.12
C PRO A 309 -2.75 23.09 5.90
N ASP A 310 -2.80 22.96 7.22
CA ASP A 310 -1.63 23.09 8.11
C ASP A 310 -0.97 21.75 8.45
N ASP A 311 -1.38 20.63 7.83
CA ASP A 311 -0.83 19.28 8.09
C ASP A 311 -0.82 18.93 9.60
N ASP A 312 -1.94 19.21 10.28
CA ASP A 312 -2.05 19.20 11.73
C ASP A 312 -3.04 18.16 12.29
N LEU A 313 -3.60 17.29 11.46
CA LEU A 313 -4.60 16.31 11.89
C LEU A 313 -4.05 15.37 12.98
N ARG A 314 -2.76 14.99 12.90
CA ARG A 314 -2.11 14.19 13.94
C ARG A 314 -1.97 14.95 15.26
N TYR A 315 -1.76 16.26 15.22
CA TYR A 315 -1.77 17.09 16.44
C TYR A 315 -3.16 17.10 17.08
N GLN A 316 -4.19 17.37 16.29
CA GLN A 316 -5.58 17.33 16.76
C GLN A 316 -5.91 15.94 17.33
N GLY A 317 -5.64 14.87 16.59
CA GLY A 317 -5.94 13.50 17.02
C GLY A 317 -5.22 13.12 18.31
N CYS A 318 -3.91 13.31 18.39
CA CYS A 318 -3.12 12.90 19.54
C CYS A 318 -3.34 13.83 20.75
N PHE A 319 -3.06 15.14 20.60
CA PHE A 319 -3.00 16.02 21.78
C PHE A 319 -4.36 16.48 22.27
N GLU A 320 -5.32 16.70 21.37
CA GLU A 320 -6.66 17.14 21.75
C GLU A 320 -7.62 15.98 22.03
N ARG A 321 -7.50 14.87 21.29
CA ARG A 321 -8.46 13.75 21.34
C ARG A 321 -7.88 12.48 21.98
N GLY A 322 -6.56 12.40 22.18
CA GLY A 322 -5.92 11.29 22.88
C GLY A 322 -5.60 10.09 22.01
N ALA A 323 -5.53 10.25 20.69
CA ALA A 323 -5.13 9.19 19.76
C ALA A 323 -3.72 8.69 20.02
N ALA A 324 -3.45 7.44 19.64
CA ALA A 324 -2.14 6.81 19.71
C ALA A 324 -1.24 7.25 18.56
N ARG A 325 0.07 7.40 18.83
CA ARG A 325 1.09 7.75 17.81
C ARG A 325 1.84 6.52 17.37
N PHE A 326 2.13 6.46 16.07
CA PHE A 326 2.85 5.40 15.41
C PHE A 326 4.13 5.92 14.75
N ALA A 327 5.07 5.01 14.47
CA ALA A 327 6.39 5.33 13.97
C ALA A 327 6.45 5.23 12.44
N ARG A 328 6.06 6.27 11.71
CA ARG A 328 6.01 6.23 10.25
C ARG A 328 5.16 5.05 9.77
N GLY A 329 3.84 5.25 9.71
CA GLY A 329 2.89 4.24 9.24
C GLY A 329 2.98 4.10 7.72
N GLU A 330 3.25 2.88 7.26
CA GLU A 330 3.49 2.51 5.87
C GLU A 330 2.38 1.59 5.34
N GLY A 331 2.74 0.53 4.58
CA GLY A 331 1.81 -0.40 3.97
C GLY A 331 0.72 -0.90 4.91
N CYS A 332 -0.49 -1.05 4.36
CA CYS A 332 -1.69 -1.47 5.10
C CYS A 332 -2.48 -2.49 4.28
N TRP A 333 -2.88 -3.61 4.89
CA TRP A 333 -3.62 -4.65 4.18
C TRP A 333 -4.66 -5.34 5.04
N TYR A 334 -5.83 -5.63 4.46
CA TYR A 334 -6.89 -6.41 5.12
C TYR A 334 -6.80 -7.89 4.77
N GLY A 335 -6.85 -8.75 5.78
CA GLY A 335 -6.97 -10.19 5.64
C GLY A 335 -7.04 -10.87 7.00
N HIS A 336 -7.45 -12.12 7.03
CA HIS A 336 -7.70 -12.86 8.28
C HIS A 336 -8.59 -12.10 9.27
N ASP A 337 -9.64 -11.44 8.76
CA ASP A 337 -10.55 -10.59 9.54
C ASP A 337 -9.86 -9.48 10.35
N SER A 338 -8.69 -9.06 9.91
CA SER A 338 -7.85 -8.05 10.57
C SER A 338 -7.20 -7.12 9.54
N VAL A 339 -6.71 -6.00 10.01
CA VAL A 339 -5.88 -5.07 9.25
C VAL A 339 -4.46 -5.16 9.78
N PHE A 340 -3.52 -5.45 8.90
CA PHE A 340 -2.09 -5.38 9.21
C PHE A 340 -1.52 -4.09 8.64
N PHE A 341 -0.66 -3.42 9.40
CA PHE A 341 0.05 -2.24 8.91
C PHE A 341 1.47 -2.18 9.45
N ALA A 342 2.37 -1.70 8.61
CA ALA A 342 3.76 -1.51 8.95
C ALA A 342 4.00 -0.14 9.59
N CYS A 343 5.04 -0.07 10.44
CA CYS A 343 5.59 1.15 10.99
C CYS A 343 7.11 1.08 10.82
N THR A 344 7.63 1.70 9.77
CA THR A 344 8.95 1.40 9.21
C THR A 344 10.11 1.61 10.18
N ASN A 345 10.05 2.59 11.08
CA ASN A 345 11.12 2.84 12.03
C ASN A 345 10.70 2.66 13.51
N GLY A 346 9.69 1.83 13.76
CA GLY A 346 9.32 1.45 15.11
C GLY A 346 10.32 0.48 15.77
N GLY A 347 10.17 0.29 17.08
CA GLY A 347 11.03 -0.54 17.91
C GLY A 347 12.30 0.18 18.42
N ALA A 348 12.89 -0.35 19.48
CA ALA A 348 14.06 0.23 20.13
C ALA A 348 15.28 0.36 19.21
N LYS A 349 15.39 -0.48 18.18
CA LYS A 349 16.43 -0.43 17.15
C LYS A 349 16.00 0.30 15.87
N LYS A 350 14.76 0.80 15.83
CA LYS A 350 14.18 1.47 14.66
C LYS A 350 14.27 0.61 13.38
N LYS A 351 14.03 -0.70 13.53
CA LYS A 351 14.09 -1.68 12.42
C LYS A 351 12.71 -2.08 11.90
N GLY A 352 11.66 -1.54 12.48
CA GLY A 352 10.29 -1.71 12.06
C GLY A 352 9.42 -2.47 13.06
N GLN A 353 8.14 -2.17 12.99
CA GLN A 353 7.06 -2.84 13.69
C GLN A 353 5.98 -3.21 12.68
N ILE A 354 5.26 -4.30 12.93
CA ILE A 354 4.01 -4.61 12.24
C ILE A 354 2.92 -4.73 13.29
N PHE A 355 1.83 -3.99 13.11
CA PHE A 355 0.65 -4.04 13.96
C PHE A 355 -0.46 -4.85 13.29
N ARG A 356 -1.29 -5.47 14.11
CA ARG A 356 -2.55 -6.09 13.72
C ARG A 356 -3.71 -5.40 14.44
N TYR A 357 -4.59 -4.77 13.70
CA TYR A 357 -5.87 -4.30 14.21
C TYR A 357 -6.96 -5.31 13.85
N THR A 358 -7.62 -5.88 14.85
CA THR A 358 -8.80 -6.74 14.66
C THR A 358 -10.04 -5.91 14.92
N PRO A 359 -10.83 -5.58 13.88
CA PRO A 359 -12.03 -4.78 14.03
C PRO A 359 -13.06 -5.42 14.95
N SER A 360 -13.86 -4.58 15.60
CA SER A 360 -15.03 -5.02 16.36
C SER A 360 -15.98 -5.85 15.50
N THR A 361 -16.68 -6.80 16.07
CA THR A 361 -17.82 -7.46 15.39
C THR A 361 -18.97 -6.47 15.13
N ALA A 362 -19.00 -5.34 15.86
CA ALA A 362 -19.92 -4.23 15.68
C ALA A 362 -19.22 -2.98 15.13
N GLU A 363 -18.18 -3.15 14.31
CA GLU A 363 -17.37 -2.07 13.75
C GLU A 363 -18.25 -1.00 13.09
N ALA A 364 -18.03 0.26 13.46
CA ALA A 364 -18.82 1.41 13.00
C ALA A 364 -20.30 1.39 13.41
N ALA A 365 -20.73 0.53 14.28
CA ALA A 365 -22.13 0.43 14.75
C ALA A 365 -22.28 0.77 16.25
N ALA A 366 -23.49 0.99 16.71
CA ALA A 366 -23.80 1.41 18.10
C ALA A 366 -23.31 0.44 19.19
N GLY A 367 -22.93 -0.78 18.84
CA GLY A 367 -22.39 -1.79 19.77
C GLY A 367 -20.89 -1.75 19.97
N GLU A 368 -20.15 -1.01 19.15
CA GLU A 368 -18.69 -1.02 19.08
C GLU A 368 -18.03 -0.73 20.45
N ALA A 369 -18.51 0.28 21.16
CA ALA A 369 -17.95 0.64 22.48
C ALA A 369 -18.05 -0.48 23.53
N ARG A 370 -19.03 -1.40 23.40
CA ARG A 370 -19.20 -2.55 24.29
C ARG A 370 -18.36 -3.76 23.89
N GLN A 371 -18.05 -3.87 22.61
CA GLN A 371 -17.24 -4.93 22.01
C GLN A 371 -16.16 -4.29 21.14
N PRO A 372 -15.15 -3.63 21.75
CA PRO A 372 -14.17 -2.86 20.97
C PRO A 372 -13.29 -3.76 20.11
N GLY A 373 -12.81 -3.22 19.01
CA GLY A 373 -11.70 -3.81 18.29
C GLY A 373 -10.43 -3.85 19.14
N THR A 374 -9.43 -4.57 18.69
CA THR A 374 -8.16 -4.71 19.42
C THR A 374 -6.96 -4.40 18.55
N LEU A 375 -6.02 -3.65 19.08
CA LEU A 375 -4.68 -3.44 18.49
C LEU A 375 -3.69 -4.41 19.15
N GLU A 376 -2.84 -5.02 18.35
CA GLU A 376 -1.75 -5.90 18.79
C GLU A 376 -0.45 -5.47 18.10
N LEU A 377 0.63 -5.32 18.87
CA LEU A 377 1.97 -5.31 18.31
C LEU A 377 2.29 -6.75 17.86
N TYR A 378 2.22 -6.99 16.55
CA TYR A 378 2.31 -8.34 15.99
C TYR A 378 3.77 -8.77 15.78
N ILE A 379 4.61 -7.87 15.24
CA ILE A 379 6.04 -8.12 14.99
C ILE A 379 6.86 -6.89 15.40
N GLU A 380 7.94 -7.13 16.14
CA GLU A 380 9.00 -6.16 16.46
C GLU A 380 10.31 -6.93 16.73
N PRO A 381 11.06 -7.34 15.70
CA PRO A 381 12.22 -8.19 15.91
C PRO A 381 13.42 -7.42 16.49
N ASN A 382 13.51 -6.10 16.30
CA ASN A 382 14.68 -5.29 16.65
C ASN A 382 16.00 -5.85 16.08
N ASP A 383 15.92 -6.58 14.97
CA ASP A 383 17.04 -7.20 14.28
C ASP A 383 16.85 -7.03 12.75
N GLY A 384 17.70 -6.20 12.14
CA GLY A 384 17.67 -5.93 10.70
C GLY A 384 18.01 -7.13 9.82
N LYS A 385 18.56 -8.21 10.38
CA LYS A 385 18.74 -9.47 9.63
C LYS A 385 17.39 -10.18 9.41
N LEU A 386 16.45 -10.00 10.29
CA LEU A 386 15.09 -10.54 10.17
C LEU A 386 14.23 -9.64 9.29
N ILE A 387 14.08 -8.37 9.68
CA ILE A 387 13.36 -7.34 8.94
C ILE A 387 14.06 -6.01 9.15
N GLU A 388 14.31 -5.28 8.07
CA GLU A 388 14.84 -3.91 8.13
C GLU A 388 13.89 -2.94 7.44
N ASN A 389 13.25 -2.08 8.25
CA ASN A 389 12.36 -1.03 7.76
C ASN A 389 11.23 -1.59 6.88
N ALA A 390 10.32 -2.33 7.52
CA ALA A 390 9.11 -2.83 6.85
C ALA A 390 8.32 -1.67 6.24
N ASP A 391 7.99 -1.79 4.97
CA ASP A 391 7.28 -0.79 4.20
C ASP A 391 5.98 -1.40 3.66
N ASN A 392 5.84 -1.57 2.36
CA ASN A 392 4.64 -2.16 1.76
C ASN A 392 4.43 -3.61 2.22
N LEU A 393 3.20 -4.03 2.33
CA LEU A 393 2.86 -5.41 2.68
C LEU A 393 1.59 -5.91 1.99
N THR A 394 1.51 -7.21 1.82
CA THR A 394 0.33 -7.92 1.33
C THR A 394 0.17 -9.25 2.04
N ILE A 395 -0.95 -9.95 1.81
CA ILE A 395 -1.16 -11.32 2.31
C ILE A 395 -1.11 -12.30 1.14
N ALA A 396 -0.22 -13.27 1.26
CA ALA A 396 -0.09 -14.36 0.30
C ALA A 396 -1.35 -15.26 0.28
N PRO A 397 -1.63 -15.96 -0.83
CA PRO A 397 -2.78 -16.86 -0.92
C PRO A 397 -2.81 -17.98 0.13
N TRP A 398 -1.66 -18.32 0.69
CA TRP A 398 -1.54 -19.32 1.77
C TRP A 398 -1.55 -18.72 3.17
N GLY A 399 -1.73 -17.40 3.30
CA GLY A 399 -1.99 -16.71 4.56
C GLY A 399 -0.80 -16.04 5.23
N ASP A 400 0.41 -16.11 4.66
CA ASP A 400 1.56 -15.40 5.20
C ASP A 400 1.51 -13.91 4.80
N LEU A 401 2.02 -13.01 5.67
CA LEU A 401 2.34 -11.66 5.25
C LEU A 401 3.58 -11.69 4.35
N ILE A 402 3.55 -10.93 3.27
CA ILE A 402 4.72 -10.63 2.45
C ILE A 402 5.00 -9.15 2.59
N VAL A 403 6.19 -8.83 3.05
CA VAL A 403 6.64 -7.47 3.41
C VAL A 403 7.77 -7.06 2.49
N CYS A 404 7.68 -5.88 1.93
CA CYS A 404 8.78 -5.19 1.25
C CYS A 404 9.62 -4.45 2.28
N GLU A 405 10.94 -4.42 2.10
CA GLU A 405 11.85 -3.62 2.92
C GLU A 405 12.25 -2.33 2.19
N ASP A 406 12.32 -1.22 2.95
CA ASP A 406 12.95 0.05 2.58
C ASP A 406 14.09 0.39 3.55
N GLY A 407 15.05 -0.51 3.68
CA GLY A 407 16.21 -0.36 4.55
C GLY A 407 17.47 0.03 3.77
N THR A 408 18.59 -0.52 4.20
CA THR A 408 19.87 -0.44 3.49
C THR A 408 20.04 -1.65 2.57
N ASN A 409 20.69 -1.48 1.41
CA ASN A 409 20.97 -2.61 0.51
C ASN A 409 21.83 -3.70 1.19
N PRO A 410 21.54 -4.98 0.99
CA PRO A 410 20.49 -5.53 0.13
C PRO A 410 19.08 -5.41 0.72
N GLN A 411 18.07 -5.26 -0.14
CA GLN A 411 16.65 -5.21 0.21
C GLN A 411 16.00 -6.58 0.02
N TYR A 412 15.01 -6.90 0.86
CA TYR A 412 14.35 -8.21 0.84
C TYR A 412 12.84 -8.11 0.69
N LEU A 413 12.27 -9.14 0.05
CA LEU A 413 10.89 -9.55 0.35
C LEU A 413 10.94 -10.54 1.50
N VAL A 414 10.19 -10.24 2.55
CA VAL A 414 10.17 -11.04 3.77
C VAL A 414 8.80 -11.68 3.93
N GLY A 415 8.77 -13.00 4.11
CA GLY A 415 7.55 -13.71 4.49
C GLY A 415 7.44 -13.86 6.00
N ILE A 416 6.22 -13.68 6.53
CA ILE A 416 5.92 -13.84 7.96
C ILE A 416 4.72 -14.78 8.07
N THR A 417 4.89 -15.93 8.70
CA THR A 417 3.80 -16.89 8.90
C THR A 417 2.79 -16.36 9.94
N PRO A 418 1.56 -16.90 10.00
CA PRO A 418 0.58 -16.54 11.03
C PRO A 418 1.07 -16.73 12.46
N GLU A 419 2.07 -17.59 12.68
CA GLU A 419 2.71 -17.82 13.97
C GLU A 419 3.85 -16.82 14.27
N GLY A 420 4.14 -15.89 13.33
CA GLY A 420 5.19 -14.88 13.48
C GLY A 420 6.60 -15.36 13.10
N LYS A 421 6.73 -16.51 12.45
CA LYS A 421 8.01 -17.01 11.92
C LYS A 421 8.36 -16.29 10.61
N ILE A 422 9.64 -16.01 10.41
CA ILE A 422 10.16 -15.16 9.33
C ILE A 422 10.99 -15.97 8.36
N TYR A 423 10.88 -15.68 7.07
CA TYR A 423 11.73 -16.21 6.00
C TYR A 423 12.02 -15.18 4.92
N LYS A 424 13.14 -15.30 4.20
CA LYS A 424 13.46 -14.43 3.06
C LYS A 424 12.92 -15.07 1.77
N LEU A 425 12.13 -14.30 1.02
CA LEU A 425 11.50 -14.74 -0.23
C LEU A 425 12.28 -14.25 -1.46
N ALA A 426 12.84 -13.05 -1.41
CA ALA A 426 13.63 -12.49 -2.49
C ALA A 426 14.64 -11.48 -1.96
N LYS A 427 15.68 -11.19 -2.77
CA LYS A 427 16.69 -10.18 -2.44
C LYS A 427 17.09 -9.40 -3.68
N THR A 428 17.26 -8.09 -3.53
CA THR A 428 17.83 -7.24 -4.57
C THR A 428 18.88 -6.28 -4.00
N ASN A 429 19.84 -5.88 -4.84
CA ASN A 429 20.82 -4.82 -4.53
C ASN A 429 20.54 -3.53 -5.31
N LEU A 430 19.47 -3.48 -6.09
CA LEU A 430 19.17 -2.33 -6.96
C LEU A 430 18.55 -1.17 -6.19
N GLY A 431 17.63 -1.45 -5.27
CA GLY A 431 16.93 -0.42 -4.51
C GLY A 431 15.77 -0.98 -3.71
N GLU A 432 14.96 -0.11 -3.16
CA GLU A 432 13.78 -0.39 -2.40
C GLU A 432 12.80 -1.32 -3.14
N LEU A 433 12.22 -2.26 -2.40
CA LEU A 433 11.14 -3.11 -2.89
C LEU A 433 9.79 -2.53 -2.48
N ALA A 434 8.84 -2.46 -3.41
CA ALA A 434 7.53 -1.88 -3.17
C ALA A 434 6.41 -2.65 -3.89
N GLY A 435 5.17 -2.43 -3.49
CA GLY A 435 3.96 -2.85 -4.20
C GLY A 435 3.79 -4.34 -4.41
N ALA A 436 4.33 -5.18 -3.52
CA ALA A 436 4.13 -6.63 -3.62
C ALA A 436 2.64 -6.99 -3.62
N VAL A 437 2.18 -7.71 -4.65
CA VAL A 437 0.79 -8.16 -4.76
C VAL A 437 0.67 -9.43 -5.59
N PHE A 438 -0.21 -10.35 -5.17
CA PHE A 438 -0.46 -11.57 -5.92
C PHE A 438 -1.51 -11.37 -7.02
N SER A 439 -1.34 -12.08 -8.13
CA SER A 439 -2.42 -12.23 -9.11
C SER A 439 -3.68 -12.80 -8.45
N PRO A 440 -4.88 -12.52 -8.96
CA PRO A 440 -6.13 -13.02 -8.38
C PRO A 440 -6.24 -14.54 -8.27
N ASP A 441 -5.50 -15.29 -9.10
CA ASP A 441 -5.42 -16.74 -9.04
C ASP A 441 -4.32 -17.26 -8.09
N GLY A 442 -3.53 -16.35 -7.48
CA GLY A 442 -2.46 -16.66 -6.55
C GLY A 442 -1.20 -17.28 -7.17
N SER A 443 -1.12 -17.37 -8.49
CA SER A 443 -0.02 -18.05 -9.16
C SER A 443 1.24 -17.19 -9.36
N THR A 444 1.07 -15.87 -9.39
CA THR A 444 2.13 -14.91 -9.71
C THR A 444 2.18 -13.81 -8.67
N LEU A 445 3.36 -13.54 -8.12
CA LEU A 445 3.64 -12.38 -7.29
C LEU A 445 4.26 -11.28 -8.15
N PHE A 446 3.63 -10.11 -8.19
CA PHE A 446 4.21 -8.91 -8.77
C PHE A 446 4.90 -8.11 -7.68
N VAL A 447 6.04 -7.52 -8.01
CA VAL A 447 6.78 -6.61 -7.12
C VAL A 447 7.52 -5.56 -7.93
N ASN A 448 7.63 -4.37 -7.37
CA ASN A 448 8.39 -3.27 -7.91
C ASN A 448 9.76 -3.17 -7.24
N ILE A 449 10.78 -2.84 -8.02
CA ILE A 449 12.05 -2.31 -7.55
C ILE A 449 11.96 -0.80 -7.88
N GLN A 450 11.74 0.02 -6.86
CA GLN A 450 11.36 1.43 -7.01
C GLN A 450 12.40 2.22 -7.81
N THR A 451 13.67 1.97 -7.54
CA THR A 451 14.81 2.48 -8.31
C THR A 451 15.64 1.29 -8.79
N PRO A 452 15.82 1.11 -10.09
CA PRO A 452 15.64 2.06 -11.23
C PRO A 452 14.21 2.21 -11.78
N GLY A 453 13.22 1.61 -11.18
CA GLY A 453 11.83 1.59 -11.66
C GLY A 453 11.56 0.40 -12.58
N VAL A 454 11.50 -0.79 -11.98
CA VAL A 454 11.27 -2.06 -12.65
C VAL A 454 10.13 -2.79 -11.96
N THR A 455 9.24 -3.39 -12.73
CA THR A 455 8.22 -4.32 -12.22
C THR A 455 8.53 -5.72 -12.69
N VAL A 456 8.60 -6.67 -11.76
CA VAL A 456 8.80 -8.09 -12.06
C VAL A 456 7.57 -8.91 -11.69
N ALA A 457 7.35 -10.01 -12.41
CA ALA A 457 6.36 -11.05 -12.10
C ALA A 457 7.11 -12.33 -11.73
N ILE A 458 6.93 -12.80 -10.50
CA ILE A 458 7.60 -13.95 -9.92
C ILE A 458 6.65 -15.13 -9.90
N THR A 459 7.13 -16.30 -10.33
CA THR A 459 6.40 -17.57 -10.27
C THR A 459 7.29 -18.67 -9.68
N GLY A 460 6.70 -19.64 -9.00
CA GLY A 460 7.47 -20.73 -8.43
C GLY A 460 6.65 -21.69 -7.56
N PRO A 461 7.30 -22.62 -6.91
CA PRO A 461 6.66 -23.60 -6.03
C PRO A 461 6.35 -22.99 -4.65
N TRP A 462 5.37 -22.09 -4.55
CA TRP A 462 5.04 -21.30 -3.36
C TRP A 462 4.94 -22.13 -2.06
N HIS A 463 4.47 -23.37 -2.15
CA HIS A 463 4.30 -24.29 -1.01
C HIS A 463 5.63 -24.68 -0.33
N THR A 464 6.77 -24.42 -0.95
CA THR A 464 8.10 -24.80 -0.39
C THR A 464 8.67 -23.74 0.56
N LEU A 465 8.14 -22.51 0.55
CA LEU A 465 8.74 -21.38 1.26
C LEU A 465 8.70 -21.52 2.78
N ARG A 466 7.61 -22.02 3.36
CA ARG A 466 7.47 -22.18 4.81
C ARG A 466 8.50 -23.10 5.45
N ALA A 467 9.11 -23.99 4.67
CA ALA A 467 10.17 -24.88 5.17
C ALA A 467 11.41 -24.13 5.63
N GLN A 468 11.57 -22.86 5.26
CA GLN A 468 12.72 -21.99 5.58
C GLN A 468 12.43 -21.04 6.76
N ALA A 469 11.21 -21.01 7.30
CA ALA A 469 10.80 -20.05 8.34
C ALA A 469 11.44 -20.37 9.71
N VAL A 470 11.98 -19.35 10.39
CA VAL A 470 12.63 -19.38 11.70
C VAL A 470 11.83 -18.69 12.79
#